data_c33102958c07b1bab12d197d68b18f42
#
_entry.id   c33102958c07b1bab12d197d68b18f42
#
_cell.length_a   1.000
_cell.length_b   1.000
_cell.length_c   1.000
_cell.angle_alpha   90.00
_cell.angle_beta   90.00
_cell.angle_gamma   90.00
#
_symmetry.space_group_name_H-M   'P 1'
#
loop_
_entity.id
_entity.type
_entity.pdbx_description
1 polymer ?
#
loop_
_entity_poly.entity_id
_entity_poly.type
_entity_poly.pdbx_seq_one_letter_code
_entity_poly.pdbx_strand_id
1 'polypeptide(L)'
;MAVGERRIARRVPVKLVVTEEFHAEQQDVAAVNISEHGMHYYRPTDASRHTKREVLLTFSLVDRLQPIKALAWVVEEREVDGRIASHVTFMFLPEKDEEVIRQYVQSRSAH
;
A
#
# COMPACT_ATOMS: atom_id res chain seq x y z
N MET A 1 -14.92 5.33 -22.94
CA MET A 1 -14.39 5.22 -22.51
C MET A 1 -13.56 4.84 -22.38
N ALA A 2 -14.14 5.03 -22.23
CA ALA A 2 -12.97 5.05 -22.13
C ALA A 2 -12.15 3.95 -21.67
N VAL A 3 -11.57 3.44 -22.57
CA VAL A 3 -10.66 2.37 -22.29
C VAL A 3 -9.57 2.84 -21.34
N GLY A 4 -9.21 4.08 -21.43
CA GLY A 4 -8.16 4.59 -20.58
C GLY A 4 -8.45 4.44 -19.13
N GLU A 5 -9.71 4.50 -18.75
CA GLU A 5 -10.06 4.38 -17.36
C GLU A 5 -9.83 3.01 -16.81
N ARG A 6 -9.75 2.04 -17.68
CA ARG A 6 -9.53 0.70 -17.20
C ARG A 6 -8.07 0.32 -17.21
N ARG A 7 -7.22 1.29 -17.52
CA ARG A 7 -5.81 1.02 -17.49
C ARG A 7 -5.37 0.68 -16.09
N ILE A 8 -4.66 -0.38 -15.97
CA ILE A 8 -4.16 -0.83 -14.69
C ILE A 8 -3.04 0.10 -14.25
N ALA A 9 -3.10 0.58 -13.02
CA ALA A 9 -2.04 1.41 -12.48
C ALA A 9 -0.74 0.63 -12.44
N ARG A 10 0.34 1.29 -12.79
CA ARG A 10 1.64 0.65 -12.75
C ARG A 10 2.03 0.34 -11.32
N ARG A 11 2.58 -0.84 -11.13
CA ARG A 11 3.11 -1.25 -9.84
C ARG A 11 4.60 -1.34 -9.95
N VAL A 12 5.27 -0.85 -8.93
CA VAL A 12 6.72 -0.97 -8.88
C VAL A 12 7.09 -1.69 -7.61
N PRO A 13 8.15 -2.51 -7.65
CA PRO A 13 8.58 -3.20 -6.44
C PRO A 13 9.12 -2.20 -5.44
N VAL A 14 8.87 -2.47 -4.17
CA VAL A 14 9.44 -1.69 -3.08
C VAL A 14 9.93 -2.66 -2.02
N LYS A 15 10.76 -2.14 -1.14
CA LYS A 15 11.23 -2.93 -0.02
C LYS A 15 11.24 -2.00 1.17
N LEU A 16 10.09 -1.90 1.81
CA LEU A 16 9.99 -0.99 2.93
C LEU A 16 9.05 -1.52 3.98
N VAL A 17 9.24 -1.02 5.19
CA VAL A 17 8.41 -1.35 6.33
C VAL A 17 7.31 -0.32 6.41
N VAL A 18 6.09 -0.80 6.56
CA VAL A 18 4.90 0.03 6.67
C VAL A 18 4.28 -0.25 8.03
N THR A 19 3.84 0.77 8.73
CA THR A 19 3.09 0.59 9.95
C THR A 19 1.61 0.50 9.59
N GLU A 20 0.98 -0.62 9.92
CA GLU A 20 -0.43 -0.82 9.71
C GLU A 20 -1.16 -0.66 11.03
N GLU A 21 -2.17 0.20 11.08
CA GLU A 21 -2.95 0.41 12.28
C GLU A 21 -4.40 0.03 12.04
N PHE A 22 -4.94 -0.78 12.92
CA PHE A 22 -6.32 -1.22 12.88
C PHE A 22 -6.86 -1.24 14.31
N HIS A 23 -7.88 -0.41 14.57
CA HIS A 23 -8.49 -0.32 15.91
C HIS A 23 -7.44 -0.06 16.99
N ALA A 24 -6.56 0.90 16.73
CA ALA A 24 -5.52 1.32 17.67
C ALA A 24 -4.41 0.29 17.90
N GLU A 25 -4.46 -0.84 17.22
CA GLU A 25 -3.37 -1.80 17.25
C GLU A 25 -2.47 -1.53 16.05
N GLN A 26 -1.18 -1.50 16.28
CA GLN A 26 -0.22 -1.23 15.24
C GLN A 26 0.72 -2.41 15.06
N GLN A 27 1.11 -2.66 13.84
CA GLN A 27 2.13 -3.65 13.55
C GLN A 27 2.89 -3.23 12.30
N ASP A 28 4.13 -3.66 12.24
CA ASP A 28 4.94 -3.42 11.06
C ASP A 28 4.69 -4.53 10.04
N VAL A 29 4.52 -4.13 8.79
CA VAL A 29 4.30 -5.08 7.71
C VAL A 29 5.32 -4.78 6.60
N ALA A 30 5.56 -5.74 5.75
CA ALA A 30 6.59 -5.63 4.71
C ALA A 30 5.93 -5.39 3.36
N ALA A 31 6.05 -4.18 2.85
CA ALA A 31 5.51 -3.85 1.54
C ALA A 31 6.42 -4.39 0.44
N VAL A 32 5.81 -4.95 -0.60
CA VAL A 32 6.56 -5.53 -1.70
C VAL A 32 6.30 -4.85 -3.04
N ASN A 33 5.18 -4.16 -3.18
CA ASN A 33 4.99 -3.29 -4.34
C ASN A 33 3.99 -2.20 -4.01
N ILE A 34 4.03 -1.14 -4.82
CA ILE A 34 3.14 -0.01 -4.64
C ILE A 34 2.76 0.54 -6.02
N SER A 35 1.53 1.07 -6.09
CA SER A 35 1.07 1.85 -7.23
C SER A 35 0.42 3.10 -6.67
N GLU A 36 -0.01 4.00 -7.54
CA GLU A 36 -0.70 5.19 -7.04
C GLU A 36 -2.08 4.87 -6.48
N HIS A 37 -2.57 3.65 -6.66
CA HIS A 37 -3.90 3.26 -6.17
C HIS A 37 -3.87 2.33 -4.97
N GLY A 38 -2.73 1.73 -4.66
CA GLY A 38 -2.68 0.79 -3.56
C GLY A 38 -1.34 0.14 -3.38
N MET A 39 -1.32 -0.91 -2.59
CA MET A 39 -0.07 -1.54 -2.21
C MET A 39 -0.32 -3.01 -1.86
N HIS A 40 0.73 -3.82 -2.03
CA HIS A 40 0.74 -5.20 -1.55
C HIS A 40 1.76 -5.31 -0.44
N TYR A 41 1.39 -5.97 0.65
CA TYR A 41 2.34 -6.20 1.73
C TYR A 41 2.06 -7.54 2.39
N TYR A 42 3.02 -8.00 3.18
CA TYR A 42 2.90 -9.25 3.90
C TYR A 42 2.77 -8.99 5.39
N ARG A 43 1.92 -9.79 6.02
CA ARG A 43 1.67 -9.76 7.46
C ARG A 43 1.93 -11.14 8.03
N PRO A 44 2.22 -11.24 9.35
CA PRO A 44 2.38 -12.56 9.97
C PRO A 44 1.10 -13.37 9.89
N THR A 45 1.22 -14.71 9.82
CA THR A 45 0.04 -15.56 9.70
C THR A 45 -0.83 -15.54 10.94
N ASP A 46 -0.26 -15.24 12.10
CA ASP A 46 -1.04 -15.17 13.32
C ASP A 46 -1.76 -13.84 13.50
N ALA A 47 -1.59 -12.92 12.57
CA ALA A 47 -2.29 -11.65 12.63
C ALA A 47 -3.77 -11.84 12.29
N SER A 48 -4.61 -10.96 12.85
CA SER A 48 -6.03 -10.97 12.52
C SER A 48 -6.25 -10.64 11.06
N ARG A 49 -7.31 -11.17 10.49
CA ARG A 49 -7.69 -10.86 9.12
C ARG A 49 -8.40 -9.52 9.07
N HIS A 50 -8.06 -8.72 8.09
CA HIS A 50 -8.63 -7.38 7.91
C HIS A 50 -9.36 -7.21 6.60
N THR A 51 -9.69 -8.31 5.90
CA THR A 51 -10.37 -8.25 4.61
C THR A 51 -11.69 -7.49 4.76
N LYS A 52 -11.93 -6.56 3.83
CA LYS A 52 -13.11 -5.69 3.85
C LYS A 52 -13.13 -4.80 5.09
N ARG A 53 -11.96 -4.36 5.51
CA ARG A 53 -11.82 -3.45 6.63
C ARG A 53 -10.92 -2.29 6.23
N GLU A 54 -11.04 -1.20 6.95
CA GLU A 54 -10.17 -0.05 6.74
C GLU A 54 -8.97 -0.16 7.65
N VAL A 55 -7.82 0.20 7.12
CA VAL A 55 -6.59 0.26 7.91
C VAL A 55 -5.90 1.59 7.60
N LEU A 56 -5.12 2.06 8.55
CA LEU A 56 -4.30 3.25 8.35
C LEU A 56 -2.87 2.80 8.12
N LEU A 57 -2.29 3.23 7.02
CA LEU A 57 -0.93 2.86 6.67
C LEU A 57 -0.03 4.07 6.76
N THR A 58 1.13 3.90 7.39
CA THR A 58 2.12 4.94 7.49
C THR A 58 3.44 4.42 6.94
N PHE A 59 4.00 5.16 5.98
CA PHE A 59 5.23 4.71 5.33
C PHE A 59 5.97 5.89 4.72
N SER A 60 7.26 5.70 4.43
CA SER A 60 8.09 6.72 3.81
C SER A 60 8.68 6.18 2.53
N LEU A 61 8.42 6.87 1.43
CA LEU A 61 8.99 6.50 0.13
C LEU A 61 10.27 7.27 -0.16
N VAL A 62 10.36 8.49 0.36
CA VAL A 62 11.49 9.36 0.10
C VAL A 62 12.02 9.81 1.46
N ASP A 63 13.29 9.58 1.69
CA ASP A 63 13.87 9.71 3.02
C ASP A 63 13.67 11.06 3.67
N ARG A 64 13.70 12.13 2.95
CA ARG A 64 13.67 13.46 3.56
C ARG A 64 12.29 14.05 3.66
N LEU A 65 11.29 13.32 3.20
CA LEU A 65 9.92 13.79 3.26
C LEU A 65 9.23 13.18 4.47
N GLN A 66 8.19 13.86 4.92
CA GLN A 66 7.40 13.34 6.00
C GLN A 66 6.73 12.04 5.60
N PRO A 67 6.47 11.15 6.57
CA PRO A 67 5.78 9.92 6.26
C PRO A 67 4.43 10.17 5.64
N ILE A 68 4.04 9.28 4.75
CA ILE A 68 2.73 9.30 4.12
C ILE A 68 1.78 8.50 5.00
N LYS A 69 0.59 9.06 5.24
CA LYS A 69 -0.45 8.34 5.95
C LYS A 69 -1.63 8.17 5.00
N ALA A 70 -1.98 6.93 4.75
CA ALA A 70 -3.04 6.61 3.81
C ALA A 70 -4.10 5.76 4.49
N LEU A 71 -5.35 6.17 4.37
CA LEU A 71 -6.45 5.32 4.78
C LEU A 71 -6.70 4.35 3.64
N ALA A 72 -6.71 3.06 3.93
CA ALA A 72 -6.76 2.05 2.90
C ALA A 72 -7.83 1.01 3.21
N TRP A 73 -8.32 0.39 2.15
CA TRP A 73 -9.31 -0.67 2.23
C TRP A 73 -8.63 -1.98 1.88
N VAL A 74 -8.76 -2.98 2.74
CA VAL A 74 -8.16 -4.29 2.50
C VAL A 74 -9.08 -5.06 1.57
N VAL A 75 -8.64 -5.22 0.32
CA VAL A 75 -9.45 -5.85 -0.71
C VAL A 75 -9.41 -7.36 -0.57
N GLU A 76 -8.21 -7.89 -0.34
CA GLU A 76 -8.03 -9.33 -0.36
C GLU A 76 -6.85 -9.70 0.52
N GLU A 77 -6.98 -10.85 1.19
CA GLU A 77 -5.88 -11.44 1.95
C GLU A 77 -5.84 -12.91 1.64
N ARG A 78 -4.63 -13.44 1.45
CA ARG A 78 -4.48 -14.88 1.28
C ARG A 78 -3.17 -15.32 1.90
N GLU A 79 -3.16 -16.55 2.34
CA GLU A 79 -1.96 -17.11 2.96
C GLU A 79 -1.00 -17.59 1.87
N VAL A 80 0.25 -17.14 1.96
CA VAL A 80 1.28 -17.50 0.99
C VAL A 80 2.57 -17.74 1.76
N ASP A 81 3.07 -18.97 1.72
CA ASP A 81 4.36 -19.32 2.31
C ASP A 81 4.49 -18.87 3.76
N GLY A 82 3.46 -19.15 4.57
CA GLY A 82 3.51 -18.83 5.99
C GLY A 82 3.32 -17.37 6.33
N ARG A 83 2.82 -16.57 5.38
CA ARG A 83 2.53 -15.16 5.62
C ARG A 83 1.19 -14.84 4.99
N ILE A 84 0.62 -13.71 5.39
CA ILE A 84 -0.62 -13.23 4.79
C ILE A 84 -0.27 -12.17 3.77
N ALA A 85 -0.56 -12.46 2.50
CA ALA A 85 -0.36 -11.49 1.43
C ALA A 85 -1.61 -10.63 1.36
N SER A 86 -1.46 -9.34 1.59
CA SER A 86 -2.56 -8.38 1.65
C SER A 86 -2.50 -7.43 0.47
N HIS A 87 -3.65 -7.21 -0.13
CA HIS A 87 -3.80 -6.25 -1.22
C HIS A 87 -4.74 -5.15 -0.74
N VAL A 88 -4.27 -3.91 -0.74
CA VAL A 88 -5.08 -2.80 -0.28
C VAL A 88 -5.19 -1.73 -1.36
N THR A 89 -6.31 -0.99 -1.31
CA THR A 89 -6.57 0.15 -2.17
C THR A 89 -6.61 1.38 -1.30
N PHE A 90 -5.90 2.44 -1.70
CA PHE A 90 -5.94 3.69 -0.95
C PHE A 90 -7.31 4.33 -1.12
N MET A 91 -7.95 4.66 0.00
CA MET A 91 -9.25 5.31 0.00
C MET A 91 -9.12 6.81 0.16
N PHE A 92 -8.20 7.22 1.02
CA PHE A 92 -7.98 8.63 1.26
C PHE A 92 -6.49 8.88 1.41
N LEU A 93 -6.03 9.91 0.71
CA LEU A 93 -4.61 10.22 0.65
C LEU A 93 -4.52 11.71 0.33
N PRO A 94 -3.80 12.51 1.12
CA PRO A 94 -3.66 13.92 0.78
C PRO A 94 -3.05 14.09 -0.61
N GLU A 95 -3.47 15.12 -1.29
CA GLU A 95 -3.08 15.33 -2.68
C GLU A 95 -1.56 15.40 -2.84
N LYS A 96 -0.87 16.06 -1.92
CA LYS A 96 0.58 16.14 -2.02
C LYS A 96 1.24 14.78 -1.88
N ASP A 97 0.66 13.90 -1.07
CA ASP A 97 1.20 12.56 -0.88
C ASP A 97 0.89 11.69 -2.09
N GLU A 98 -0.27 11.89 -2.67
CA GLU A 98 -0.62 11.20 -3.90
C GLU A 98 0.38 11.53 -4.99
N GLU A 99 0.79 12.78 -5.08
CA GLU A 99 1.78 13.19 -6.06
C GLU A 99 3.14 12.57 -5.79
N VAL A 100 3.52 12.46 -4.52
CA VAL A 100 4.79 11.81 -4.17
C VAL A 100 4.78 10.36 -4.65
N ILE A 101 3.68 9.65 -4.43
CA ILE A 101 3.58 8.26 -4.87
C ILE A 101 3.64 8.19 -6.39
N ARG A 102 2.91 9.07 -7.06
CA ARG A 102 2.88 9.07 -8.52
C ARG A 102 4.27 9.27 -9.10
N GLN A 103 5.01 10.24 -8.56
CA GLN A 103 6.35 10.51 -9.05
C GLN A 103 7.30 9.36 -8.76
N TYR A 104 7.15 8.75 -7.60
CA TYR A 104 7.98 7.60 -7.24
C TYR A 104 7.75 6.46 -8.24
N VAL A 105 6.49 6.16 -8.52
CA VAL A 105 6.15 5.08 -9.44
C VAL A 105 6.66 5.39 -10.85
N GLN A 106 6.48 6.62 -11.29
CA GLN A 106 6.94 7.01 -12.63
C GLN A 106 8.44 6.89 -12.76
N SER A 107 9.17 7.32 -11.75
CA SER A 107 10.62 7.29 -11.83
C SER A 107 11.15 5.86 -11.88
N ARG A 108 10.45 4.93 -11.26
CA ARG A 108 10.92 3.55 -11.24
C ARG A 108 10.40 2.73 -12.42
N SER A 109 9.38 3.19 -13.09
CA SER A 109 8.82 2.46 -14.22
C SER A 109 9.22 3.06 -15.58
N ALA A 110 10.11 4.04 -15.56
CA ALA A 110 10.49 4.74 -16.80
C ALA A 110 11.59 4.02 -17.56
N HIS A 111 11.93 2.82 -17.22
CA HIS A 111 13.04 2.12 -17.91
C HIS A 111 12.56 0.98 -18.73
#